data_88392d6ec4de658634cec35f828e3313
#
_entry.id   88392d6ec4de658634cec35f828e3313
#
_cell.length_a   1.000
_cell.length_b   1.000
_cell.length_c   1.000
_cell.angle_alpha   90.00
_cell.angle_beta   90.00
_cell.angle_gamma   90.00
#
_symmetry.space_group_name_H-M   'P 1'
#
loop_
_entity.id
_entity.type
_entity.pdbx_description
1 polymer ?
#
loop_
_entity_poly.entity_id
_entity_poly.type
_entity_poly.pdbx_seq_one_letter_code
_entity_poly.pdbx_strand_id
1 'polypeptide(L)'
;TPGVTTLEDVAWWMSDQQLTRGLGSSFDMPSVYITGPEGIVATSSDRIIQRGDLLMIDWGVGFLDFYTDMKRVGYVLREGEIEAPSALQHAFDQALAARDIMKATIKPARTAGDALEVMWDAMQAGGFNRAEFNQPSDDPLVTDVVVGPHSVGNWGHGLGPSLAFFNPTRMTYELRPGTLISIELFAFTSNPDWGGAKVRIPLEDDAVVTSRGVEWLYPVNRRILLIK
;
A
#
# COMPACT_ATOMS: atom_id res chain seq x y z
N THR A 1 -2.95 -5.80 -21.94
CA THR A 1 -4.15 -6.46 -22.50
C THR A 1 -4.39 -7.75 -21.75
N PRO A 2 -5.57 -7.96 -21.09
CA PRO A 2 -5.90 -9.22 -20.44
C PRO A 2 -5.80 -10.39 -21.42
N GLY A 3 -5.29 -11.54 -20.97
CA GLY A 3 -5.06 -12.73 -21.78
C GLY A 3 -3.77 -12.71 -22.62
N VAL A 4 -3.01 -11.61 -22.59
CA VAL A 4 -1.78 -11.43 -23.38
C VAL A 4 -0.62 -10.91 -22.54
N THR A 5 -0.86 -9.81 -21.83
CA THR A 5 0.17 -9.07 -21.07
C THR A 5 0.52 -9.79 -19.77
N THR A 6 1.80 -10.00 -19.51
CA THR A 6 2.32 -10.57 -18.27
C THR A 6 2.50 -9.50 -17.19
N LEU A 7 2.70 -9.91 -15.94
CA LEU A 7 3.06 -8.99 -14.86
C LEU A 7 4.40 -8.31 -15.13
N GLU A 8 5.35 -9.03 -15.69
CA GLU A 8 6.67 -8.52 -16.04
C GLU A 8 6.61 -7.49 -17.18
N ASP A 9 5.74 -7.70 -18.20
CA ASP A 9 5.52 -6.70 -19.26
C ASP A 9 5.06 -5.35 -18.71
N VAL A 10 4.19 -5.36 -17.69
CA VAL A 10 3.73 -4.13 -17.03
C VAL A 10 4.89 -3.45 -16.30
N ALA A 11 5.69 -4.22 -15.54
CA ALA A 11 6.83 -3.69 -14.81
C ALA A 11 7.87 -3.06 -15.77
N TRP A 12 8.20 -3.73 -16.87
CA TRP A 12 9.09 -3.19 -17.91
C TRP A 12 8.53 -1.93 -18.57
N TRP A 13 7.24 -1.94 -18.91
CA TRP A 13 6.60 -0.75 -19.48
C TRP A 13 6.66 0.45 -18.53
N MET A 14 6.43 0.23 -17.23
CA MET A 14 6.53 1.29 -16.22
C MET A 14 7.95 1.85 -16.12
N SER A 15 8.96 0.98 -16.09
CA SER A 15 10.36 1.37 -16.08
C SER A 15 10.74 2.19 -17.32
N ASP A 16 10.29 1.77 -18.51
CA ASP A 16 10.52 2.49 -19.76
C ASP A 16 9.86 3.88 -19.72
N GLN A 17 8.64 3.98 -19.19
CA GLN A 17 7.97 5.28 -19.02
C GLN A 17 8.72 6.23 -18.09
N GLN A 18 9.39 5.75 -17.05
CA GLN A 18 10.26 6.57 -16.19
C GLN A 18 11.50 7.05 -16.94
N LEU A 19 12.24 6.12 -17.50
CA LEU A 19 13.52 6.39 -18.18
C LEU A 19 13.35 7.35 -19.35
N THR A 20 12.32 7.19 -20.16
CA THR A 20 12.01 8.07 -21.29
C THR A 20 11.66 9.50 -20.86
N ARG A 21 11.24 9.70 -19.62
CA ARG A 21 10.99 11.03 -19.02
C ARG A 21 12.19 11.59 -18.25
N GLY A 22 13.32 10.91 -18.25
CA GLY A 22 14.51 11.32 -17.51
C GLY A 22 14.36 11.19 -15.99
N LEU A 23 13.48 10.32 -15.52
CA LEU A 23 13.24 10.06 -14.11
C LEU A 23 14.00 8.81 -13.67
N GLY A 24 14.54 8.85 -12.45
CA GLY A 24 15.07 7.66 -11.76
C GLY A 24 13.96 6.84 -11.11
N SER A 25 14.32 5.65 -10.63
CA SER A 25 13.44 4.80 -9.83
C SER A 25 13.88 4.79 -8.38
N SER A 26 12.92 4.68 -7.47
CA SER A 26 13.17 4.38 -6.05
C SER A 26 13.48 2.89 -5.84
N PHE A 27 13.20 2.04 -6.82
CA PHE A 27 13.41 0.60 -6.81
C PHE A 27 14.20 0.18 -8.05
N ASP A 28 14.76 -1.03 -8.03
CA ASP A 28 15.40 -1.61 -9.21
C ASP A 28 14.40 -1.79 -10.34
N MET A 29 13.17 -2.21 -10.01
CA MET A 29 12.06 -2.40 -10.94
C MET A 29 10.73 -2.22 -10.19
N PRO A 30 9.70 -1.65 -10.84
CA PRO A 30 8.33 -1.68 -10.28
C PRO A 30 7.88 -3.11 -9.97
N SER A 31 7.26 -3.29 -8.81
CA SER A 31 6.67 -4.57 -8.46
C SER A 31 5.20 -4.60 -8.90
N VAL A 32 4.82 -5.64 -9.62
CA VAL A 32 3.45 -5.87 -10.07
C VAL A 32 2.97 -7.21 -9.53
N TYR A 33 1.93 -7.19 -8.71
CA TYR A 33 1.39 -8.38 -8.04
C TYR A 33 -0.05 -8.64 -8.43
N ILE A 34 -0.47 -9.88 -8.31
CA ILE A 34 -1.88 -10.24 -8.23
C ILE A 34 -2.15 -10.80 -6.85
N THR A 35 -3.26 -10.37 -6.23
CA THR A 35 -3.81 -11.04 -5.06
C THR A 35 -5.04 -11.86 -5.46
N GLY A 36 -5.15 -13.04 -4.90
CA GLY A 36 -6.23 -13.97 -5.13
C GLY A 36 -6.48 -14.86 -3.91
N PRO A 37 -7.48 -15.75 -3.95
CA PRO A 37 -7.79 -16.63 -2.83
C PRO A 37 -6.63 -17.56 -2.45
N GLU A 38 -5.75 -17.88 -3.41
CA GLU A 38 -4.55 -18.72 -3.19
C GLU A 38 -3.33 -17.92 -2.67
N GLY A 39 -3.47 -16.60 -2.48
CA GLY A 39 -2.41 -15.73 -2.02
C GLY A 39 -1.93 -14.73 -3.07
N ILE A 40 -0.63 -14.40 -3.00
CA ILE A 40 0.00 -13.38 -3.85
C ILE A 40 0.85 -14.04 -4.92
N VAL A 41 0.67 -13.60 -6.16
CA VAL A 41 1.56 -13.92 -7.28
C VAL A 41 2.41 -12.69 -7.59
N ALA A 42 3.71 -12.81 -7.41
CA ALA A 42 4.68 -11.73 -7.67
C ALA A 42 4.96 -11.54 -9.16
N THR A 43 5.63 -10.46 -9.50
CA THR A 43 6.09 -10.13 -10.86
C THR A 43 6.77 -11.32 -11.51
N SER A 44 6.25 -11.74 -12.66
CA SER A 44 6.73 -12.92 -13.40
C SER A 44 6.35 -12.82 -14.87
N SER A 45 7.21 -13.36 -15.75
CA SER A 45 6.92 -13.57 -17.17
C SER A 45 5.91 -14.72 -17.43
N ASP A 46 5.72 -15.59 -16.45
CA ASP A 46 4.84 -16.75 -16.60
C ASP A 46 3.38 -16.44 -16.26
N ARG A 47 3.13 -15.33 -15.54
CA ARG A 47 1.77 -14.95 -15.12
C ARG A 47 1.17 -13.92 -16.06
N ILE A 48 0.29 -14.38 -16.93
CA ILE A 48 -0.52 -13.52 -17.80
C ILE A 48 -1.72 -12.98 -17.02
N ILE A 49 -1.93 -11.67 -17.10
CA ILE A 49 -3.05 -10.97 -16.49
C ILE A 49 -4.38 -11.43 -17.10
N GLN A 50 -5.33 -11.79 -16.27
CA GLN A 50 -6.65 -12.27 -16.69
C GLN A 50 -7.77 -11.31 -16.26
N ARG A 51 -8.92 -11.40 -16.92
CA ARG A 51 -10.12 -10.73 -16.46
C ARG A 51 -10.55 -11.28 -15.09
N GLY A 52 -10.85 -10.37 -14.16
CA GLY A 52 -11.15 -10.69 -12.77
C GLY A 52 -9.96 -10.65 -11.82
N ASP A 53 -8.74 -10.41 -12.35
CA ASP A 53 -7.55 -10.24 -11.51
C ASP A 53 -7.60 -8.93 -10.71
N LEU A 54 -7.19 -8.99 -9.46
CA LEU A 54 -6.92 -7.82 -8.62
C LEU A 54 -5.41 -7.57 -8.63
N LEU A 55 -5.02 -6.51 -9.33
CA LEU A 55 -3.64 -6.10 -9.52
C LEU A 55 -3.21 -5.11 -8.45
N MET A 56 -1.97 -5.21 -8.03
CA MET A 56 -1.30 -4.26 -7.16
C MET A 56 0.01 -3.85 -7.78
N ILE A 57 0.31 -2.56 -7.71
CA ILE A 57 1.57 -1.99 -8.17
C ILE A 57 2.23 -1.33 -6.98
N ASP A 58 3.52 -1.61 -6.79
CA ASP A 58 4.40 -0.96 -5.84
C ASP A 58 5.54 -0.31 -6.61
N TRP A 59 5.63 1.03 -6.50
CA TRP A 59 6.48 1.78 -7.39
C TRP A 59 6.83 3.17 -6.83
N GLY A 60 8.05 3.60 -7.08
CA GLY A 60 8.51 4.92 -6.74
C GLY A 60 9.34 5.59 -7.85
N VAL A 61 9.35 6.90 -7.84
CA VAL A 61 10.05 7.76 -8.81
C VAL A 61 11.10 8.57 -8.08
N GLY A 62 12.31 8.66 -8.66
CA GLY A 62 13.38 9.54 -8.20
C GLY A 62 13.57 10.72 -9.13
N PHE A 63 13.61 11.94 -8.58
CA PHE A 63 13.91 13.17 -9.31
C PHE A 63 14.66 14.17 -8.42
N LEU A 64 15.85 14.58 -8.83
CA LEU A 64 16.71 15.52 -8.09
C LEU A 64 16.88 15.10 -6.59
N ASP A 65 17.17 13.84 -6.35
CA ASP A 65 17.30 13.21 -5.03
C ASP A 65 16.05 13.24 -4.15
N PHE A 66 14.90 13.62 -4.69
CA PHE A 66 13.59 13.36 -4.10
C PHE A 66 13.02 12.05 -4.64
N TYR A 67 12.50 11.25 -3.75
CA TYR A 67 11.96 9.93 -4.07
C TYR A 67 10.53 9.81 -3.59
N THR A 68 9.73 9.02 -4.29
CA THR A 68 8.38 8.65 -3.90
C THR A 68 8.31 7.15 -3.61
N ASP A 69 7.31 6.75 -2.83
CA ASP A 69 6.93 5.36 -2.61
C ASP A 69 5.42 5.26 -2.60
N MET A 70 4.85 4.42 -3.47
CA MET A 70 3.40 4.38 -3.61
C MET A 70 2.88 3.04 -4.09
N LYS A 71 1.71 2.66 -3.59
CA LYS A 71 0.98 1.48 -4.06
C LYS A 71 -0.35 1.85 -4.69
N ARG A 72 -0.72 1.12 -5.73
CA ARG A 72 -2.01 1.28 -6.42
C ARG A 72 -2.67 -0.08 -6.60
N VAL A 73 -4.00 -0.08 -6.50
CA VAL A 73 -4.83 -1.26 -6.68
C VAL A 73 -5.69 -1.07 -7.92
N GLY A 74 -5.68 -2.06 -8.81
CA GLY A 74 -6.48 -2.10 -10.02
C GLY A 74 -7.24 -3.43 -10.14
N TYR A 75 -8.44 -3.38 -10.66
CA TYR A 75 -9.24 -4.56 -10.95
C TYR A 75 -9.47 -4.69 -12.47
N VAL A 76 -9.18 -5.86 -13.01
CA VAL A 76 -9.39 -6.17 -14.43
C VAL A 76 -10.84 -6.62 -14.62
N LEU A 77 -11.66 -5.74 -15.20
CA LEU A 77 -13.08 -5.99 -15.39
C LEU A 77 -13.34 -7.26 -16.18
N ARG A 78 -14.29 -8.09 -15.70
CA ARG A 78 -14.85 -9.18 -16.50
C ARG A 78 -15.74 -8.62 -17.60
N GLU A 79 -16.11 -9.45 -18.53
CA GLU A 79 -17.05 -9.04 -19.60
C GLU A 79 -18.39 -8.61 -19.00
N GLY A 80 -18.85 -7.42 -19.38
CA GLY A 80 -20.10 -6.84 -18.88
C GLY A 80 -20.00 -6.11 -17.54
N GLU A 81 -18.89 -6.21 -16.82
CA GLU A 81 -18.69 -5.45 -15.59
C GLU A 81 -18.34 -3.98 -15.90
N ILE A 82 -18.83 -3.08 -15.06
CA ILE A 82 -18.55 -1.63 -15.12
C ILE A 82 -17.88 -1.12 -13.83
N GLU A 83 -17.83 -1.95 -12.79
CA GLU A 83 -17.24 -1.66 -11.48
C GLU A 83 -16.63 -2.93 -10.89
N ALA A 84 -15.82 -2.78 -9.84
CA ALA A 84 -15.27 -3.92 -9.11
C ALA A 84 -16.38 -4.64 -8.31
N PRO A 85 -16.25 -5.96 -8.09
CA PRO A 85 -17.16 -6.71 -7.19
C PRO A 85 -17.28 -6.05 -5.82
N SER A 86 -18.48 -6.07 -5.26
CA SER A 86 -18.80 -5.39 -3.99
C SER A 86 -17.93 -5.86 -2.83
N ALA A 87 -17.54 -7.13 -2.80
CA ALA A 87 -16.66 -7.65 -1.79
C ALA A 87 -15.23 -7.09 -1.89
N LEU A 88 -14.71 -6.89 -3.09
CA LEU A 88 -13.42 -6.22 -3.31
C LEU A 88 -13.49 -4.73 -2.97
N GLN A 89 -14.59 -4.06 -3.34
CA GLN A 89 -14.81 -2.67 -2.96
C GLN A 89 -14.88 -2.52 -1.44
N HIS A 90 -15.59 -3.41 -0.74
CA HIS A 90 -15.63 -3.42 0.73
C HIS A 90 -14.23 -3.57 1.34
N ALA A 91 -13.43 -4.51 0.85
CA ALA A 91 -12.05 -4.69 1.33
C ALA A 91 -11.19 -3.42 1.11
N PHE A 92 -11.36 -2.75 -0.02
CA PHE A 92 -10.69 -1.50 -0.32
C PHE A 92 -11.15 -0.36 0.61
N ASP A 93 -12.45 -0.28 0.91
CA ASP A 93 -13.01 0.71 1.82
C ASP A 93 -12.49 0.52 3.26
N GLN A 94 -12.30 -0.73 3.71
CA GLN A 94 -11.65 -1.03 4.99
C GLN A 94 -10.19 -0.53 5.01
N ALA A 95 -9.43 -0.75 3.95
CA ALA A 95 -8.07 -0.22 3.83
C ALA A 95 -8.05 1.32 3.85
N LEU A 96 -9.01 1.99 3.18
CA LEU A 96 -9.16 3.44 3.25
C LEU A 96 -9.46 3.94 4.65
N ALA A 97 -10.36 3.27 5.37
CA ALA A 97 -10.71 3.63 6.75
C ALA A 97 -9.48 3.52 7.67
N ALA A 98 -8.69 2.46 7.54
CA ALA A 98 -7.44 2.29 8.27
C ALA A 98 -6.45 3.42 7.94
N ARG A 99 -6.24 3.74 6.66
CA ARG A 99 -5.36 4.84 6.23
C ARG A 99 -5.81 6.20 6.76
N ASP A 100 -7.10 6.45 6.79
CA ASP A 100 -7.66 7.71 7.30
C ASP A 100 -7.40 7.84 8.82
N ILE A 101 -7.45 6.74 9.60
CA ILE A 101 -7.04 6.71 11.01
C ILE A 101 -5.55 7.04 11.14
N MET A 102 -4.67 6.39 10.36
CA MET A 102 -3.24 6.66 10.37
C MET A 102 -2.96 8.15 10.11
N LYS A 103 -3.55 8.70 9.06
CA LYS A 103 -3.42 10.13 8.72
C LYS A 103 -3.88 11.04 9.84
N ALA A 104 -4.97 10.71 10.52
CA ALA A 104 -5.55 11.54 11.58
C ALA A 104 -4.72 11.53 12.87
N THR A 105 -4.00 10.45 13.14
CA THR A 105 -3.32 10.20 14.42
C THR A 105 -1.82 10.46 14.40
N ILE A 106 -1.14 10.24 13.28
CA ILE A 106 0.31 10.47 13.15
C ILE A 106 0.62 11.96 13.32
N LYS A 107 1.47 12.27 14.29
CA LYS A 107 1.95 13.64 14.61
C LYS A 107 3.43 13.58 14.97
N PRO A 108 4.13 14.73 14.97
CA PRO A 108 5.50 14.79 15.50
C PRO A 108 5.56 14.20 16.90
N ALA A 109 6.60 13.41 17.15
CA ALA A 109 6.80 12.70 18.40
C ALA A 109 8.29 12.57 18.72
N ARG A 110 8.61 12.36 20.00
CA ARG A 110 9.98 12.15 20.45
C ARG A 110 10.62 10.92 19.78
N THR A 111 9.81 9.89 19.54
CA THR A 111 10.20 8.73 18.74
C THR A 111 9.09 8.34 17.79
N ALA A 112 9.43 7.66 16.68
CA ALA A 112 8.45 7.08 15.78
C ALA A 112 7.62 5.99 16.48
N GLY A 113 8.19 5.31 17.48
CA GLY A 113 7.49 4.36 18.31
C GLY A 113 6.37 5.00 19.15
N ASP A 114 6.61 6.17 19.76
CA ASP A 114 5.56 6.89 20.49
C ASP A 114 4.38 7.25 19.57
N ALA A 115 4.67 7.67 18.34
CA ALA A 115 3.62 7.97 17.34
C ALA A 115 2.89 6.70 16.86
N LEU A 116 3.62 5.58 16.71
CA LEU A 116 3.05 4.28 16.36
C LEU A 116 2.07 3.77 17.41
N GLU A 117 2.40 3.87 18.70
CA GLU A 117 1.51 3.46 19.79
C GLU A 117 0.19 4.25 19.75
N VAL A 118 0.25 5.58 19.64
CA VAL A 118 -0.95 6.43 19.53
C VAL A 118 -1.79 6.05 18.30
N MET A 119 -1.16 5.84 17.18
CA MET A 119 -1.83 5.41 15.95
C MET A 119 -2.48 4.04 16.14
N TRP A 120 -1.77 3.11 16.79
CA TRP A 120 -2.26 1.75 16.98
C TRP A 120 -3.45 1.68 17.94
N ASP A 121 -3.43 2.45 19.03
CA ASP A 121 -4.58 2.57 19.95
C ASP A 121 -5.83 3.03 19.20
N ALA A 122 -5.70 3.99 18.28
CA ALA A 122 -6.81 4.47 17.46
C ALA A 122 -7.27 3.42 16.43
N MET A 123 -6.34 2.63 15.86
CA MET A 123 -6.67 1.52 14.98
C MET A 123 -7.50 0.46 15.70
N GLN A 124 -7.10 0.06 16.90
CA GLN A 124 -7.86 -0.88 17.73
C GLN A 124 -9.25 -0.33 18.10
N ALA A 125 -9.31 0.95 18.49
CA ALA A 125 -10.60 1.61 18.76
C ALA A 125 -11.50 1.69 17.51
N GLY A 126 -10.92 1.71 16.32
CA GLY A 126 -11.60 1.65 15.04
C GLY A 126 -12.02 0.23 14.61
N GLY A 127 -11.74 -0.80 15.43
CA GLY A 127 -12.11 -2.19 15.17
C GLY A 127 -11.12 -2.97 14.30
N PHE A 128 -9.93 -2.44 14.07
CA PHE A 128 -8.88 -3.14 13.32
C PHE A 128 -8.03 -4.01 14.24
N ASN A 129 -7.67 -5.19 13.74
CA ASN A 129 -6.79 -6.12 14.43
C ASN A 129 -5.36 -6.05 13.85
N ARG A 130 -4.35 -6.20 14.72
CA ARG A 130 -2.96 -6.23 14.27
C ARG A 130 -2.59 -7.59 13.72
N ALA A 131 -2.03 -7.61 12.51
CA ALA A 131 -1.42 -8.80 11.93
C ALA A 131 0.11 -8.70 11.90
N GLU A 132 0.75 -9.84 11.93
CA GLU A 132 2.12 -9.99 11.46
C GLU A 132 2.15 -9.92 9.92
N PHE A 133 3.31 -9.62 9.36
CA PHE A 133 3.46 -9.47 7.91
C PHE A 133 2.99 -10.72 7.16
N ASN A 134 1.99 -10.57 6.28
CA ASN A 134 1.34 -11.64 5.51
C ASN A 134 0.74 -12.80 6.35
N GLN A 135 0.42 -12.56 7.63
CA GLN A 135 -0.19 -13.54 8.51
C GLN A 135 -1.44 -12.96 9.18
N PRO A 136 -2.54 -12.74 8.42
CA PRO A 136 -3.81 -12.31 9.01
C PRO A 136 -4.40 -13.42 9.89
N SER A 137 -5.27 -13.02 10.81
CA SER A 137 -6.05 -13.97 11.60
C SER A 137 -7.09 -14.71 10.74
N ASP A 138 -7.56 -15.85 11.23
CA ASP A 138 -8.64 -16.62 10.57
C ASP A 138 -10.02 -16.06 10.91
N ASP A 139 -10.14 -15.02 11.74
CA ASP A 139 -11.44 -14.44 12.11
C ASP A 139 -12.04 -13.67 10.91
N PRO A 140 -13.16 -14.14 10.34
CA PRO A 140 -13.78 -13.51 9.17
C PRO A 140 -14.47 -12.18 9.49
N LEU A 141 -14.70 -11.86 10.76
CA LEU A 141 -15.44 -10.67 11.17
C LEU A 141 -14.56 -9.43 11.34
N VAL A 142 -13.24 -9.61 11.40
CA VAL A 142 -12.31 -8.52 11.60
C VAL A 142 -11.46 -8.27 10.35
N THR A 143 -11.13 -7.01 10.13
CA THR A 143 -10.07 -6.63 9.21
C THR A 143 -8.75 -6.56 9.96
N ASP A 144 -7.79 -7.39 9.55
CA ASP A 144 -6.43 -7.31 10.06
C ASP A 144 -5.64 -6.26 9.31
N VAL A 145 -4.70 -5.60 9.99
CA VAL A 145 -3.86 -4.57 9.39
C VAL A 145 -2.40 -4.75 9.80
N VAL A 146 -1.53 -4.66 8.82
CA VAL A 146 -0.09 -4.42 9.01
C VAL A 146 0.17 -2.97 8.68
N VAL A 147 0.70 -2.21 9.63
CA VAL A 147 1.06 -0.80 9.41
C VAL A 147 2.57 -0.67 9.24
N GLY A 148 2.98 0.16 8.29
CA GLY A 148 4.37 0.33 7.92
C GLY A 148 4.79 1.73 7.51
N PRO A 149 4.22 2.84 8.02
CA PRO A 149 4.69 4.16 7.63
C PRO A 149 6.18 4.32 7.87
N HIS A 150 6.87 4.83 6.89
CA HIS A 150 8.32 4.97 6.94
C HIS A 150 8.81 6.21 6.20
N SER A 151 10.00 6.68 6.54
CA SER A 151 10.65 7.77 5.80
C SER A 151 10.94 7.34 4.36
N VAL A 152 10.62 8.22 3.42
CA VAL A 152 10.84 8.00 1.98
C VAL A 152 12.28 8.38 1.60
N GLY A 153 12.86 7.67 0.67
CA GLY A 153 14.22 7.92 0.17
C GLY A 153 14.58 7.00 -0.98
N ASN A 154 15.86 6.96 -1.31
CA ASN A 154 16.37 6.02 -2.31
C ASN A 154 16.03 4.58 -1.87
N TRP A 155 15.69 3.70 -2.80
CA TRP A 155 15.18 2.34 -2.54
C TRP A 155 13.79 2.30 -1.87
N GLY A 156 12.96 3.31 -2.08
CA GLY A 156 11.66 3.46 -1.45
C GLY A 156 11.72 3.84 0.03
N HIS A 157 12.81 3.49 0.69
CA HIS A 157 12.96 3.63 2.14
C HIS A 157 14.09 4.59 2.48
N GLY A 158 13.77 5.75 3.09
CA GLY A 158 14.76 6.64 3.67
C GLY A 158 15.46 6.05 4.90
N LEU A 159 16.52 6.70 5.34
CA LEU A 159 17.25 6.30 6.55
C LEU A 159 16.61 6.80 7.86
N GLY A 160 15.51 7.55 7.75
CA GLY A 160 14.82 8.19 8.87
C GLY A 160 13.89 7.26 9.65
N PRO A 161 12.91 7.84 10.39
CA PRO A 161 12.00 7.10 11.25
C PRO A 161 11.11 6.11 10.48
N SER A 162 10.66 5.07 11.20
CA SER A 162 9.66 4.11 10.72
C SER A 162 8.67 3.80 11.84
N LEU A 163 7.39 3.88 11.51
CA LEU A 163 6.28 3.56 12.41
C LEU A 163 5.79 2.12 12.10
N ALA A 164 6.71 1.17 12.25
CA ALA A 164 6.44 -0.23 11.93
C ALA A 164 7.02 -1.14 13.01
N PHE A 165 6.20 -2.02 13.60
CA PHE A 165 6.62 -2.94 14.67
C PHE A 165 7.75 -3.89 14.25
N PHE A 166 7.85 -4.19 12.96
CA PHE A 166 8.93 -5.02 12.40
C PHE A 166 10.25 -4.25 12.17
N ASN A 167 10.31 -2.96 12.49
CA ASN A 167 11.52 -2.13 12.34
C ASN A 167 11.91 -1.42 13.65
N PRO A 168 12.27 -2.16 14.70
CA PRO A 168 12.47 -1.62 16.05
C PRO A 168 13.56 -0.56 16.15
N THR A 169 14.63 -0.67 15.36
CA THR A 169 15.72 0.31 15.37
C THR A 169 15.22 1.68 14.89
N ARG A 170 14.47 1.73 13.79
CA ARG A 170 13.99 2.99 13.22
C ARG A 170 12.80 3.58 13.99
N MET A 171 12.14 2.79 14.83
CA MET A 171 11.14 3.27 15.80
C MET A 171 11.75 4.18 16.86
N THR A 172 13.05 4.07 17.16
CA THR A 172 13.73 4.93 18.14
C THR A 172 14.03 6.33 17.61
N TYR A 173 13.90 6.57 16.31
CA TYR A 173 14.20 7.86 15.69
C TYR A 173 13.09 8.88 15.94
N GLU A 174 13.49 10.13 16.10
CA GLU A 174 12.54 11.24 16.27
C GLU A 174 11.70 11.46 15.00
N LEU A 175 10.40 11.62 15.18
CA LEU A 175 9.47 11.99 14.10
C LEU A 175 9.27 13.51 14.12
N ARG A 176 9.96 14.22 13.25
CA ARG A 176 10.03 15.69 13.20
C ARG A 176 9.08 16.28 12.18
N PRO A 177 8.62 17.53 12.38
CA PRO A 177 8.06 18.32 11.28
C PRO A 177 9.06 18.44 10.12
N GLY A 178 8.56 18.29 8.89
CA GLY A 178 9.37 18.25 7.66
C GLY A 178 9.83 16.84 7.26
N THR A 179 9.61 15.81 8.06
CA THR A 179 9.89 14.44 7.65
C THR A 179 8.94 14.03 6.52
N LEU A 180 9.51 13.62 5.38
CA LEU A 180 8.76 12.94 4.33
C LEU A 180 8.57 11.48 4.71
N ILE A 181 7.33 11.03 4.66
CA ILE A 181 6.98 9.67 5.04
C ILE A 181 5.98 9.08 4.04
N SER A 182 6.13 7.81 3.73
CA SER A 182 5.08 7.05 3.08
C SER A 182 4.10 6.54 4.13
N ILE A 183 2.81 6.70 3.89
CA ILE A 183 1.74 6.13 4.72
C ILE A 183 1.36 4.78 4.12
N GLU A 184 2.11 3.76 4.51
CA GLU A 184 1.97 2.40 4.02
C GLU A 184 1.17 1.53 4.99
N LEU A 185 0.29 0.69 4.43
CA LEU A 185 -0.40 -0.38 5.15
C LEU A 185 -0.80 -1.53 4.22
N PHE A 186 -1.07 -2.69 4.83
CA PHE A 186 -1.76 -3.81 4.20
C PHE A 186 -2.98 -4.15 5.04
N ALA A 187 -4.18 -4.10 4.44
CA ALA A 187 -5.41 -4.53 5.10
C ALA A 187 -5.85 -5.88 4.54
N PHE A 188 -6.30 -6.76 5.43
CA PHE A 188 -6.75 -8.12 5.11
C PHE A 188 -8.20 -8.26 5.54
N THR A 189 -9.12 -8.26 4.59
CA THR A 189 -10.56 -8.32 4.83
C THR A 189 -11.15 -9.58 4.21
N SER A 190 -11.99 -10.29 4.92
CA SER A 190 -12.64 -11.51 4.40
C SER A 190 -13.47 -11.22 3.16
N ASN A 191 -13.36 -12.08 2.16
CA ASN A 191 -14.10 -12.00 0.93
C ASN A 191 -15.02 -13.23 0.77
N PRO A 192 -16.34 -13.06 0.84
CA PRO A 192 -17.27 -14.17 0.67
C PRO A 192 -17.16 -14.83 -0.71
N ASP A 193 -16.82 -14.09 -1.76
CA ASP A 193 -16.66 -14.63 -3.11
C ASP A 193 -15.42 -15.54 -3.23
N TRP A 194 -14.51 -15.49 -2.25
CA TRP A 194 -13.32 -16.32 -2.14
C TRP A 194 -13.47 -17.40 -1.05
N GLY A 195 -14.70 -17.77 -0.71
CA GLY A 195 -14.96 -18.74 0.35
C GLY A 195 -14.53 -18.27 1.74
N GLY A 196 -14.42 -16.96 1.95
CA GLY A 196 -13.99 -16.35 3.21
C GLY A 196 -12.48 -16.07 3.30
N ALA A 197 -11.69 -16.45 2.30
CA ALA A 197 -10.28 -16.07 2.26
C ALA A 197 -10.13 -14.54 2.29
N LYS A 198 -9.10 -14.04 3.00
CA LYS A 198 -8.91 -12.59 3.14
C LYS A 198 -8.24 -11.99 1.90
N VAL A 199 -8.85 -10.92 1.39
CA VAL A 199 -8.25 -10.05 0.38
C VAL A 199 -7.19 -9.18 1.04
N ARG A 200 -6.00 -9.16 0.47
CA ARG A 200 -4.93 -8.23 0.87
C ARG A 200 -5.01 -6.97 0.01
N ILE A 201 -5.32 -5.84 0.61
CA ILE A 201 -5.32 -4.52 -0.04
C ILE A 201 -4.15 -3.69 0.50
N PRO A 202 -3.13 -3.42 -0.31
CA PRO A 202 -2.08 -2.47 0.03
C PRO A 202 -2.52 -1.04 -0.31
N LEU A 203 -2.22 -0.10 0.56
CA LEU A 203 -2.28 1.33 0.26
C LEU A 203 -0.97 1.99 0.67
N GLU A 204 -0.49 2.89 -0.17
CA GLU A 204 0.69 3.67 0.11
C GLU A 204 0.67 4.98 -0.66
N ASP A 205 0.88 6.07 0.06
CA ASP A 205 0.95 7.42 -0.51
C ASP A 205 1.89 8.29 0.32
N ASP A 206 2.65 9.15 -0.37
CA ASP A 206 3.61 10.03 0.28
C ASP A 206 2.95 11.22 0.95
N ALA A 207 3.49 11.57 2.10
CA ALA A 207 3.04 12.64 2.94
C ALA A 207 4.20 13.37 3.61
N VAL A 208 3.93 14.54 4.16
CA VAL A 208 4.84 15.27 5.03
C VAL A 208 4.25 15.36 6.44
N VAL A 209 5.09 15.09 7.43
CA VAL A 209 4.77 15.35 8.83
C VAL A 209 4.92 16.85 9.07
N THR A 210 3.84 17.52 9.48
CA THR A 210 3.84 18.94 9.86
C THR A 210 3.64 19.09 11.37
N SER A 211 3.77 20.28 11.92
CA SER A 211 3.46 20.53 13.33
C SER A 211 2.00 20.22 13.71
N ARG A 212 1.10 20.12 12.73
CA ARG A 212 -0.34 19.84 12.93
C ARG A 212 -0.70 18.37 12.71
N GLY A 213 0.19 17.59 12.10
CA GLY A 213 -0.01 16.19 11.73
C GLY A 213 0.42 15.93 10.29
N VAL A 214 -0.12 14.91 9.67
CA VAL A 214 0.23 14.47 8.32
C VAL A 214 -0.55 15.25 7.26
N GLU A 215 0.15 15.74 6.24
CA GLU A 215 -0.41 16.37 5.05
C GLU A 215 0.06 15.62 3.80
N TRP A 216 -0.89 15.25 2.91
CA TRP A 216 -0.56 14.58 1.65
C TRP A 216 0.23 15.50 0.71
N LEU A 217 1.23 14.98 0.01
CA LEU A 217 2.00 15.74 -0.97
C LEU A 217 1.25 15.92 -2.30
N TYR A 218 0.26 15.06 -2.56
CA TYR A 218 -0.58 15.08 -3.76
C TYR A 218 -1.97 14.49 -3.42
N PRO A 219 -2.97 14.64 -4.30
CA PRO A 219 -4.28 14.00 -4.12
C PRO A 219 -4.13 12.47 -4.14
N VAL A 220 -4.39 11.83 -3.00
CA VAL A 220 -4.25 10.38 -2.86
C VAL A 220 -5.35 9.61 -3.56
N ASN A 221 -5.05 8.39 -4.02
CA ASN A 221 -6.04 7.53 -4.63
C ASN A 221 -7.04 7.01 -3.58
N ARG A 222 -8.34 7.11 -3.90
CA ARG A 222 -9.44 6.68 -3.04
C ARG A 222 -10.40 5.72 -3.74
N ARG A 223 -9.96 5.05 -4.79
CA ARG A 223 -10.79 4.10 -5.56
C ARG A 223 -9.92 2.99 -6.16
N ILE A 224 -10.51 1.82 -6.36
CA ILE A 224 -9.91 0.78 -7.20
C ILE A 224 -9.88 1.30 -8.64
N LEU A 225 -8.73 1.19 -9.29
CA LEU A 225 -8.57 1.55 -10.71
C LEU A 225 -9.20 0.44 -11.57
N LEU A 226 -10.04 0.80 -12.53
CA LEU A 226 -10.71 -0.17 -13.38
C LEU A 226 -9.95 -0.32 -14.71
N ILE A 227 -9.58 -1.56 -15.03
CA ILE A 227 -8.84 -1.95 -16.23
C ILE A 227 -9.81 -2.68 -17.17
N LYS A 228 -9.95 -2.21 -18.41
CA LYS A 228 -10.85 -2.77 -19.44
C LYS A 228 -10.15 -3.78 -20.33
#